data_81d77cf2973f5fc5d89f0f0576f75d5d
#
_entry.id   81d77cf2973f5fc5d89f0f0576f75d5d
#
_cell.length_a   1.000
_cell.length_b   1.000
_cell.length_c   1.000
_cell.angle_alpha   90.00
_cell.angle_beta   90.00
_cell.angle_gamma   90.00
#
_symmetry.space_group_name_H-M   'P 1'
#
loop_
_entity.id
_entity.type
_entity.pdbx_description
1 polymer ?
#
loop_
_entity_poly.entity_id
_entity_poly.type
_entity_poly.pdbx_seq_one_letter_code
_entity_poly.pdbx_strand_id
1 'polypeptide(L)'
;MGARTSYIIFLLLCCFPAFAQVGKMTEEEREQQRRFIRQDTLPVMVEALPDEVNTHFSEYCGQLLSDSTFLFTSMRANVEEDIEQIFETSWYCDIYQSKLLPNGEYNVSEALPAIVNTFKTFNSNFCFNEKRDLLIYSRCMRNMYGELRCTLWQSQRKGQTWSKPKKLPSTINAEGATTLHPHFVDGDDHDVLYFVSDRKQSIGGLDIWYSIHKDGHYQTPVNVGGSINSEGNEVTPFYDRQKGVLYFSSDEHLGIGDYDIFYCQGALNRWGEVSNMGVPFNSGYNDFYFNLNRDGKSGYLSSNRPHDGMDDSDTCCNDLFHFHWVIPEDTAVPPPAEEPDIQTKIASVLPIILYFQNDQPDPRSISDTTVTDYLELYTQYMSDNALYVRETGRGLTEAERKTAEQEMRKFLRDSVATGYERLLKLTNYLHEALANGDTVEITVSGYASPLHNSDYNRHLSSRRIYSLLNYLRKTENGFFIPYLDNKKPGLIIHLDPQGAVQRSFKTQETRETVYGVEAAKDRKIIITGGKTTNP
;
A
#
# COMPACT_ATOMS: atom_id res chain seq x y z
N MET A 1 -71.56 36.03 -26.94
CA MET A 1 -71.02 34.78 -27.49
C MET A 1 -69.49 34.95 -27.46
N GLY A 2 -68.87 34.58 -26.40
CA GLY A 2 -67.44 34.74 -26.18
C GLY A 2 -66.77 33.40 -26.08
N ALA A 3 -65.85 33.12 -26.98
CA ALA A 3 -65.00 31.95 -26.95
C ALA A 3 -63.81 32.23 -26.00
N ARG A 4 -63.69 31.48 -24.93
CA ARG A 4 -62.49 31.49 -24.06
C ARG A 4 -61.44 30.58 -24.68
N THR A 5 -60.34 31.13 -25.12
CA THR A 5 -59.14 30.44 -25.58
C THR A 5 -58.24 30.15 -24.40
N SER A 6 -58.15 28.89 -24.00
CA SER A 6 -57.18 28.43 -22.98
C SER A 6 -55.82 28.24 -23.60
N TYR A 7 -54.83 29.01 -23.17
CA TYR A 7 -53.43 28.78 -23.49
C TYR A 7 -52.90 27.65 -22.61
N ILE A 8 -52.61 26.48 -23.22
CA ILE A 8 -51.83 25.44 -22.59
C ILE A 8 -50.36 25.77 -22.83
N ILE A 9 -49.70 26.16 -21.76
CA ILE A 9 -48.22 26.31 -21.77
C ILE A 9 -47.62 24.92 -21.70
N PHE A 10 -47.07 24.45 -22.82
CA PHE A 10 -46.18 23.28 -22.88
C PHE A 10 -44.82 23.68 -22.32
N LEU A 11 -44.57 23.29 -21.07
CA LEU A 11 -43.23 23.28 -20.49
C LEU A 11 -42.47 22.11 -21.15
N LEU A 12 -41.66 22.41 -22.17
CA LEU A 12 -40.62 21.54 -22.71
C LEU A 12 -39.53 21.43 -21.65
N LEU A 13 -39.63 20.40 -20.81
CA LEU A 13 -38.52 19.89 -20.04
C LEU A 13 -37.49 19.30 -21.04
N CYS A 14 -36.54 20.09 -21.45
CA CYS A 14 -35.30 19.58 -22.07
C CYS A 14 -34.56 18.74 -21.05
N CYS A 15 -34.82 17.44 -21.07
CA CYS A 15 -33.91 16.44 -20.49
C CYS A 15 -32.64 16.45 -21.33
N PHE A 16 -31.71 17.33 -21.00
CA PHE A 16 -30.30 17.08 -21.34
C PHE A 16 -29.85 15.92 -20.48
N PRO A 17 -29.34 14.82 -21.07
CA PRO A 17 -28.56 13.88 -20.29
C PRO A 17 -27.35 14.67 -19.79
N ALA A 18 -27.29 14.94 -18.52
CA ALA A 18 -26.06 15.30 -17.84
C ALA A 18 -25.12 14.10 -18.00
N PHE A 19 -24.35 14.07 -19.07
CA PHE A 19 -23.07 13.41 -19.04
C PHE A 19 -22.27 14.19 -17.99
N ALA A 20 -22.27 13.68 -16.78
CA ALA A 20 -21.26 14.05 -15.82
C ALA A 20 -19.93 13.74 -16.51
N GLN A 21 -19.25 14.76 -17.03
CA GLN A 21 -17.81 14.70 -17.15
C GLN A 21 -17.35 14.46 -15.71
N VAL A 22 -16.93 13.24 -15.44
CA VAL A 22 -16.09 12.95 -14.27
C VAL A 22 -14.83 13.77 -14.51
N GLY A 23 -14.82 15.01 -14.01
CA GLY A 23 -13.64 15.86 -14.05
C GLY A 23 -12.54 15.10 -13.31
N LYS A 24 -11.33 15.04 -13.88
CA LYS A 24 -10.18 14.54 -13.15
C LYS A 24 -10.14 15.29 -11.82
N MET A 25 -10.09 14.54 -10.72
CA MET A 25 -9.99 15.11 -9.37
C MET A 25 -8.81 16.07 -9.33
N THR A 26 -9.00 17.19 -8.65
CA THR A 26 -7.90 18.12 -8.37
C THR A 26 -6.89 17.45 -7.42
N GLU A 27 -5.64 17.89 -7.42
CA GLU A 27 -4.64 17.33 -6.51
C GLU A 27 -5.02 17.55 -5.03
N GLU A 28 -5.76 18.59 -4.73
CA GLU A 28 -6.28 18.87 -3.38
C GLU A 28 -7.36 17.83 -2.97
N GLU A 29 -8.28 17.49 -3.88
CA GLU A 29 -9.28 16.43 -3.65
C GLU A 29 -8.63 15.06 -3.49
N ARG A 30 -7.61 14.74 -4.31
CA ARG A 30 -6.83 13.51 -4.19
C ARG A 30 -6.14 13.43 -2.83
N GLU A 31 -5.50 14.49 -2.39
CA GLU A 31 -4.80 14.51 -1.10
C GLU A 31 -5.77 14.43 0.08
N GLN A 32 -6.94 15.05 -0.03
CA GLN A 32 -7.99 14.91 0.99
C GLN A 32 -8.48 13.47 1.10
N GLN A 33 -8.65 12.78 -0.02
CA GLN A 33 -9.06 11.37 -0.05
C GLN A 33 -7.96 10.44 0.47
N ARG A 34 -6.68 10.69 0.12
CA ARG A 34 -5.53 9.96 0.69
C ARG A 34 -5.46 10.11 2.22
N ARG A 35 -5.76 11.28 2.74
CA ARG A 35 -5.86 11.52 4.19
C ARG A 35 -6.94 10.65 4.83
N PHE A 36 -8.10 10.56 4.20
CA PHE A 36 -9.20 9.71 4.68
C PHE A 36 -8.80 8.22 4.70
N ILE A 37 -8.23 7.72 3.61
CA ILE A 37 -7.78 6.33 3.49
C ILE A 37 -6.75 5.98 4.58
N ARG A 38 -5.84 6.89 4.91
CA ARG A 38 -4.82 6.68 5.94
C ARG A 38 -5.35 6.73 7.37
N GLN A 39 -6.52 7.29 7.59
CA GLN A 39 -7.14 7.40 8.92
C GLN A 39 -7.99 6.18 9.29
N ASP A 40 -8.46 5.41 8.31
CA ASP A 40 -9.29 4.23 8.53
C ASP A 40 -8.40 3.01 8.87
N THR A 41 -8.09 2.85 10.15
CA THR A 41 -7.46 1.63 10.65
C THR A 41 -8.54 0.57 10.89
N LEU A 42 -8.57 -0.43 10.03
CA LEU A 42 -9.45 -1.58 10.21
C LEU A 42 -8.94 -2.46 11.38
N PRO A 43 -9.82 -3.16 12.12
CA PRO A 43 -9.41 -4.08 13.18
C PRO A 43 -8.85 -5.37 12.57
N VAL A 44 -7.68 -5.27 11.95
CA VAL A 44 -6.99 -6.32 11.21
C VAL A 44 -5.53 -6.34 11.62
N MET A 45 -5.00 -7.52 11.88
CA MET A 45 -3.56 -7.75 11.99
C MET A 45 -3.03 -8.22 10.64
N VAL A 46 -1.88 -7.70 10.24
CA VAL A 46 -1.15 -8.07 9.02
C VAL A 46 0.29 -8.36 9.43
N GLU A 47 0.71 -9.62 9.27
CA GLU A 47 2.01 -10.12 9.74
C GLU A 47 2.75 -10.81 8.59
N ALA A 48 4.06 -10.57 8.47
CA ALA A 48 4.89 -11.25 7.48
C ALA A 48 4.95 -12.75 7.79
N LEU A 49 4.95 -13.57 6.74
CA LEU A 49 5.22 -15.01 6.90
C LEU A 49 6.70 -15.23 7.23
N PRO A 50 7.03 -16.35 7.92
CA PRO A 50 8.40 -16.62 8.36
C PRO A 50 9.32 -17.00 7.20
N ASP A 51 10.63 -17.11 7.50
CA ASP A 51 11.72 -17.38 6.53
C ASP A 51 11.61 -18.73 5.79
N GLU A 52 10.82 -19.68 6.30
CA GLU A 52 10.50 -20.93 5.60
C GLU A 52 9.66 -20.67 4.33
N VAL A 53 8.96 -19.51 4.30
CA VAL A 53 8.14 -19.07 3.18
C VAL A 53 8.77 -17.87 2.49
N ASN A 54 9.00 -16.77 3.21
CA ASN A 54 9.65 -15.56 2.68
C ASN A 54 11.17 -15.77 2.65
N THR A 55 11.81 -15.31 1.57
CA THR A 55 13.26 -15.44 1.40
C THR A 55 13.84 -14.12 0.86
N HIS A 56 15.12 -14.12 0.51
CA HIS A 56 15.75 -12.98 -0.18
C HIS A 56 15.22 -12.74 -1.60
N PHE A 57 14.28 -13.57 -2.07
CA PHE A 57 13.66 -13.46 -3.39
C PHE A 57 12.22 -12.95 -3.25
N SER A 58 11.56 -12.69 -4.37
CA SER A 58 10.14 -12.33 -4.34
C SER A 58 9.26 -13.55 -4.14
N GLU A 59 8.42 -13.51 -3.11
CA GLU A 59 7.34 -14.42 -2.84
C GLU A 59 5.99 -13.71 -3.00
N TYR A 60 5.06 -14.35 -3.72
CA TYR A 60 3.75 -13.75 -3.98
C TYR A 60 2.67 -14.78 -4.33
N CYS A 61 1.42 -14.33 -4.41
CA CYS A 61 0.27 -15.18 -4.75
C CYS A 61 0.11 -16.38 -3.80
N GLY A 62 0.16 -16.14 -2.47
CA GLY A 62 0.00 -17.18 -1.47
C GLY A 62 -1.46 -17.59 -1.28
N GLN A 63 -1.76 -18.89 -1.27
CA GLN A 63 -3.10 -19.45 -1.05
C GLN A 63 -3.05 -20.81 -0.35
N LEU A 64 -4.03 -21.09 0.52
CA LEU A 64 -4.22 -22.42 1.07
C LEU A 64 -4.83 -23.36 0.03
N LEU A 65 -4.14 -24.47 -0.26
CA LEU A 65 -4.68 -25.59 -1.02
C LEU A 65 -5.58 -26.48 -0.15
N SER A 66 -5.21 -26.62 1.11
CA SER A 66 -5.97 -27.32 2.16
C SER A 66 -5.64 -26.68 3.51
N ASP A 67 -6.29 -27.11 4.59
CA ASP A 67 -6.04 -26.61 5.95
C ASP A 67 -4.58 -26.81 6.42
N SER A 68 -3.81 -27.65 5.73
CA SER A 68 -2.42 -27.97 6.07
C SER A 68 -1.44 -27.81 4.92
N THR A 69 -1.84 -27.22 3.81
CA THR A 69 -0.96 -27.04 2.63
C THR A 69 -1.13 -25.66 2.06
N PHE A 70 -0.08 -24.88 2.13
CA PHE A 70 0.01 -23.53 1.59
C PHE A 70 0.82 -23.56 0.28
N LEU A 71 0.30 -22.93 -0.76
CA LEU A 71 0.99 -22.74 -2.03
C LEU A 71 1.27 -21.26 -2.25
N PHE A 72 2.39 -21.00 -2.90
CA PHE A 72 2.80 -19.64 -3.27
C PHE A 72 3.75 -19.67 -4.48
N THR A 73 3.95 -18.52 -5.09
CA THR A 73 4.96 -18.34 -6.14
C THR A 73 6.23 -17.77 -5.53
N SER A 74 7.39 -18.29 -5.93
CA SER A 74 8.69 -17.76 -5.51
C SER A 74 9.66 -17.63 -6.69
N MET A 75 10.48 -16.61 -6.66
CA MET A 75 11.57 -16.39 -7.62
C MET A 75 12.87 -17.11 -7.23
N ARG A 76 12.86 -17.97 -6.19
CA ARG A 76 14.03 -18.76 -5.74
C ARG A 76 14.38 -19.93 -6.66
N ALA A 77 13.63 -20.15 -7.72
CA ALA A 77 13.60 -21.40 -8.52
C ALA A 77 14.92 -21.83 -9.18
N ASN A 78 16.00 -21.05 -9.14
CA ASN A 78 17.22 -21.38 -9.89
C ASN A 78 18.53 -21.09 -9.13
N VAL A 79 18.49 -21.01 -7.81
CA VAL A 79 19.67 -20.61 -7.01
C VAL A 79 20.59 -21.80 -6.68
N GLU A 80 20.11 -23.04 -6.86
CA GLU A 80 20.92 -24.25 -6.53
C GLU A 80 21.94 -24.64 -7.61
N GLU A 81 21.89 -24.06 -8.81
CA GLU A 81 22.83 -24.35 -9.89
C GLU A 81 23.76 -23.16 -10.16
N ASP A 82 24.97 -23.16 -9.58
CA ASP A 82 26.14 -22.33 -9.87
C ASP A 82 25.95 -20.80 -9.84
N ILE A 83 26.38 -20.20 -8.74
CA ILE A 83 26.47 -18.76 -8.51
C ILE A 83 27.22 -18.00 -9.63
N GLU A 84 28.13 -18.65 -10.37
CA GLU A 84 28.86 -18.04 -11.49
C GLU A 84 28.01 -17.86 -12.76
N GLN A 85 26.89 -18.57 -12.92
CA GLN A 85 25.96 -18.39 -14.05
C GLN A 85 24.81 -17.41 -13.79
N ILE A 86 24.68 -16.89 -12.59
CA ILE A 86 23.58 -15.98 -12.18
C ILE A 86 23.57 -14.68 -13.00
N PHE A 87 24.67 -14.24 -13.55
CA PHE A 87 24.76 -12.99 -14.32
C PHE A 87 24.23 -13.08 -15.76
N GLU A 88 23.97 -14.27 -16.30
CA GLU A 88 23.46 -14.46 -17.66
C GLU A 88 22.08 -15.12 -17.76
N THR A 89 21.54 -15.67 -16.66
CA THR A 89 20.27 -16.39 -16.68
C THR A 89 19.14 -15.52 -16.12
N SER A 90 18.09 -15.40 -16.92
CA SER A 90 16.83 -14.80 -16.52
C SER A 90 16.32 -15.46 -15.23
N TRP A 91 16.03 -14.69 -14.21
CA TRP A 91 15.36 -15.14 -13.01
C TRP A 91 14.00 -15.74 -13.38
N TYR A 92 13.78 -17.02 -13.09
CA TYR A 92 12.50 -17.69 -13.29
C TYR A 92 11.75 -17.77 -11.96
N CYS A 93 10.45 -17.94 -12.01
CA CYS A 93 9.66 -18.24 -10.83
C CYS A 93 8.91 -19.56 -11.00
N ASP A 94 8.72 -20.23 -9.87
CA ASP A 94 8.00 -21.49 -9.77
C ASP A 94 6.97 -21.44 -8.63
N ILE A 95 6.00 -22.34 -8.70
CA ILE A 95 5.01 -22.53 -7.65
C ILE A 95 5.60 -23.49 -6.60
N TYR A 96 5.62 -23.06 -5.36
CA TYR A 96 6.08 -23.79 -4.19
C TYR A 96 4.92 -24.21 -3.30
N GLN A 97 5.16 -25.19 -2.48
CA GLN A 97 4.27 -25.59 -1.39
C GLN A 97 5.01 -25.69 -0.07
N SER A 98 4.34 -25.33 1.00
CA SER A 98 4.77 -25.56 2.38
C SER A 98 3.64 -26.21 3.16
N LYS A 99 3.97 -27.02 4.17
CA LYS A 99 2.98 -27.58 5.10
C LYS A 99 2.79 -26.62 6.26
N LEU A 100 1.55 -26.23 6.46
CA LEU A 100 1.13 -25.52 7.67
C LEU A 100 0.89 -26.54 8.79
N LEU A 101 1.66 -26.43 9.86
CA LEU A 101 1.60 -27.29 11.02
C LEU A 101 0.47 -26.85 11.97
N PRO A 102 -0.02 -27.75 12.87
CA PRO A 102 -1.09 -27.41 13.81
C PRO A 102 -0.74 -26.27 14.79
N ASN A 103 0.54 -25.98 14.99
CA ASN A 103 1.04 -24.88 15.83
C ASN A 103 1.13 -23.54 15.08
N GLY A 104 0.74 -23.50 13.80
CA GLY A 104 0.80 -22.31 12.94
C GLY A 104 2.14 -22.11 12.22
N GLU A 105 3.14 -22.94 12.47
CA GLU A 105 4.44 -22.86 11.78
C GLU A 105 4.38 -23.49 10.38
N TYR A 106 5.31 -23.08 9.52
CA TYR A 106 5.48 -23.61 8.17
C TYR A 106 6.69 -24.54 8.12
N ASN A 107 6.57 -25.64 7.38
CA ASN A 107 7.72 -26.46 7.03
C ASN A 107 8.53 -25.80 5.91
N VAL A 108 9.77 -26.29 5.73
CA VAL A 108 10.60 -25.94 4.57
C VAL A 108 9.80 -26.12 3.29
N SER A 109 9.84 -25.10 2.44
CA SER A 109 9.07 -25.05 1.20
C SER A 109 9.71 -25.90 0.10
N GLU A 110 8.87 -26.58 -0.67
CA GLU A 110 9.27 -27.44 -1.80
C GLU A 110 8.61 -26.97 -3.09
N ALA A 111 9.35 -26.97 -4.20
CA ALA A 111 8.79 -26.67 -5.51
C ALA A 111 7.77 -27.74 -5.92
N LEU A 112 6.67 -27.33 -6.57
CA LEU A 112 5.76 -28.28 -7.21
C LEU A 112 6.52 -29.09 -8.29
N PRO A 113 6.06 -30.34 -8.60
CA PRO A 113 6.73 -31.19 -9.58
C PRO A 113 6.93 -30.52 -10.94
N ALA A 114 8.01 -30.88 -11.63
CA ALA A 114 8.39 -30.36 -12.96
C ALA A 114 7.28 -30.46 -14.04
N ILE A 115 6.25 -31.29 -13.80
CA ILE A 115 5.09 -31.34 -14.69
C ILE A 115 4.28 -30.03 -14.65
N VAL A 116 4.26 -29.35 -13.50
CA VAL A 116 3.65 -28.02 -13.33
C VAL A 116 4.70 -26.94 -13.57
N ASN A 117 5.82 -27.01 -12.86
CA ASN A 117 6.94 -26.08 -12.98
C ASN A 117 7.81 -26.49 -14.17
N THR A 118 7.50 -25.93 -15.33
CA THR A 118 8.23 -26.26 -16.56
C THR A 118 9.53 -25.47 -16.61
N PHE A 119 10.64 -26.17 -16.80
CA PHE A 119 11.97 -25.58 -16.89
C PHE A 119 12.07 -24.44 -17.91
N LYS A 120 12.82 -23.39 -17.57
CA LYS A 120 13.00 -22.16 -18.37
C LYS A 120 11.71 -21.41 -18.69
N THR A 121 10.72 -21.47 -17.81
CA THR A 121 9.50 -20.66 -17.88
C THR A 121 9.19 -20.07 -16.51
N PHE A 122 8.46 -18.96 -16.50
CA PHE A 122 7.91 -18.39 -15.26
C PHE A 122 6.56 -19.06 -15.00
N ASN A 123 6.48 -19.92 -13.99
CA ASN A 123 5.26 -20.59 -13.58
C ASN A 123 4.74 -19.90 -12.31
N SER A 124 3.65 -19.15 -12.42
CA SER A 124 3.26 -18.21 -11.36
C SER A 124 1.76 -17.89 -11.36
N ASN A 125 1.36 -17.04 -10.43
CA ASN A 125 0.04 -16.40 -10.42
C ASN A 125 -1.08 -17.43 -10.64
N PHE A 126 -1.40 -18.16 -9.63
CA PHE A 126 -2.34 -19.28 -9.73
C PHE A 126 -3.63 -19.03 -8.94
N CYS A 127 -4.64 -19.79 -9.27
CA CYS A 127 -5.87 -19.92 -8.49
C CYS A 127 -6.37 -21.37 -8.53
N PHE A 128 -7.33 -21.66 -7.66
CA PHE A 128 -8.03 -22.92 -7.59
C PHE A 128 -9.53 -22.72 -7.80
N ASN A 129 -10.19 -23.80 -8.24
CA ASN A 129 -11.62 -23.93 -8.06
C ASN A 129 -11.96 -24.20 -6.57
N GLU A 130 -13.24 -24.12 -6.20
CA GLU A 130 -13.69 -24.31 -4.81
C GLU A 130 -13.33 -25.70 -4.25
N LYS A 131 -13.33 -26.75 -5.09
CA LYS A 131 -12.93 -28.09 -4.70
C LYS A 131 -11.42 -28.27 -4.53
N ARG A 132 -10.61 -27.28 -4.92
CA ARG A 132 -9.14 -27.36 -4.88
C ARG A 132 -8.53 -28.52 -5.69
N ASP A 133 -9.23 -28.97 -6.71
CA ASP A 133 -8.78 -30.03 -7.62
C ASP A 133 -8.42 -29.51 -9.03
N LEU A 134 -8.75 -28.25 -9.36
CA LEU A 134 -8.34 -27.57 -10.57
C LEU A 134 -7.38 -26.42 -10.21
N LEU A 135 -6.17 -26.46 -10.76
CA LEU A 135 -5.17 -25.39 -10.71
C LEU A 135 -5.16 -24.68 -12.05
N ILE A 136 -5.40 -23.36 -12.06
CA ILE A 136 -5.18 -22.50 -13.23
C ILE A 136 -4.05 -21.54 -12.87
N TYR A 137 -3.06 -21.40 -13.75
CA TYR A 137 -1.88 -20.60 -13.48
C TYR A 137 -1.30 -19.95 -14.73
N SER A 138 -0.51 -18.91 -14.52
CA SER A 138 0.22 -18.21 -15.58
C SER A 138 1.51 -18.93 -15.90
N ARG A 139 1.77 -19.14 -17.17
CA ARG A 139 3.08 -19.53 -17.68
C ARG A 139 3.58 -18.49 -18.64
N CYS A 140 4.71 -17.87 -18.32
CA CYS A 140 5.28 -16.82 -19.11
C CYS A 140 6.62 -17.25 -19.71
N MET A 141 6.89 -16.75 -20.90
CA MET A 141 8.14 -16.99 -21.64
C MET A 141 8.59 -15.67 -22.28
N ARG A 142 9.90 -15.49 -22.38
CA ARG A 142 10.43 -14.39 -23.20
C ARG A 142 10.33 -14.74 -24.67
N ASN A 143 9.78 -13.83 -25.46
CA ASN A 143 9.76 -13.97 -26.91
C ASN A 143 11.14 -13.66 -27.51
N MET A 144 11.28 -13.75 -28.84
CA MET A 144 12.54 -13.48 -29.56
C MET A 144 13.04 -12.03 -29.42
N TYR A 145 12.20 -11.12 -28.95
CA TYR A 145 12.54 -9.72 -28.68
C TYR A 145 12.85 -9.45 -27.21
N GLY A 146 12.87 -10.50 -26.36
CA GLY A 146 13.10 -10.39 -24.92
C GLY A 146 11.87 -9.98 -24.11
N GLU A 147 10.71 -9.73 -24.72
CA GLU A 147 9.48 -9.37 -24.03
C GLU A 147 8.88 -10.59 -23.35
N LEU A 148 8.44 -10.41 -22.11
CA LEU A 148 7.73 -11.43 -21.36
C LEU A 148 6.28 -11.55 -21.84
N ARG A 149 5.87 -12.75 -22.25
CA ARG A 149 4.51 -13.05 -22.70
C ARG A 149 3.94 -14.20 -21.88
N CYS A 150 2.79 -13.95 -21.28
CA CYS A 150 2.13 -14.89 -20.38
C CYS A 150 0.89 -15.51 -21.03
N THR A 151 0.62 -16.75 -20.70
CA THR A 151 -0.59 -17.47 -21.08
C THR A 151 -1.09 -18.32 -19.91
N LEU A 152 -2.39 -18.53 -19.83
CA LEU A 152 -3.01 -19.34 -18.79
C LEU A 152 -3.02 -20.83 -19.16
N TRP A 153 -2.68 -21.64 -18.18
CA TRP A 153 -2.65 -23.09 -18.24
C TRP A 153 -3.46 -23.67 -17.09
N GLN A 154 -3.96 -24.88 -17.26
CA GLN A 154 -4.68 -25.59 -16.21
C GLN A 154 -4.14 -27.00 -16.00
N SER A 155 -4.19 -27.48 -14.77
CA SER A 155 -3.85 -28.84 -14.36
C SER A 155 -4.87 -29.37 -13.36
N GLN A 156 -5.25 -30.64 -13.52
CA GLN A 156 -6.18 -31.30 -12.63
C GLN A 156 -5.44 -32.10 -11.57
N ARG A 157 -5.84 -31.96 -10.33
CA ARG A 157 -5.30 -32.73 -9.21
C ARG A 157 -6.02 -34.07 -9.09
N LYS A 158 -5.22 -35.13 -8.90
CA LYS A 158 -5.70 -36.48 -8.61
C LYS A 158 -4.94 -37.04 -7.42
N GLY A 159 -5.55 -37.04 -6.25
CA GLY A 159 -4.88 -37.34 -5.00
C GLY A 159 -3.74 -36.37 -4.70
N GLN A 160 -2.52 -36.86 -4.66
CA GLN A 160 -1.31 -36.05 -4.41
C GLN A 160 -0.60 -35.59 -5.70
N THR A 161 -1.11 -35.95 -6.88
CA THR A 161 -0.44 -35.68 -8.16
C THR A 161 -1.23 -34.70 -9.03
N TRP A 162 -0.50 -33.95 -9.86
CA TRP A 162 -1.03 -33.07 -10.88
C TRP A 162 -1.01 -33.74 -12.27
N SER A 163 -2.04 -33.52 -13.07
CA SER A 163 -2.07 -33.96 -14.46
C SER A 163 -1.11 -33.11 -15.32
N LYS A 164 -0.79 -33.61 -16.52
CA LYS A 164 -0.06 -32.82 -17.51
C LYS A 164 -0.88 -31.53 -17.81
N PRO A 165 -0.28 -30.33 -17.64
CA PRO A 165 -0.98 -29.09 -17.87
C PRO A 165 -1.45 -28.92 -19.32
N LYS A 166 -2.60 -28.29 -19.47
CA LYS A 166 -3.19 -27.92 -20.76
C LYS A 166 -3.27 -26.41 -20.86
N LYS A 167 -2.83 -25.86 -21.98
CA LYS A 167 -3.00 -24.43 -22.28
C LYS A 167 -4.50 -24.15 -22.44
N LEU A 168 -5.00 -23.05 -21.85
CA LEU A 168 -6.37 -22.60 -22.08
C LEU A 168 -6.55 -22.17 -23.55
N PRO A 169 -7.77 -22.21 -24.08
CA PRO A 169 -8.04 -21.94 -25.49
C PRO A 169 -7.65 -20.51 -25.89
N SER A 170 -7.55 -20.28 -27.19
CA SER A 170 -7.18 -18.98 -27.77
C SER A 170 -8.21 -17.87 -27.49
N THR A 171 -9.44 -18.22 -27.14
CA THR A 171 -10.43 -17.26 -26.63
C THR A 171 -9.95 -16.60 -25.34
N ILE A 172 -9.32 -17.35 -24.44
CA ILE A 172 -8.70 -16.85 -23.21
C ILE A 172 -7.30 -16.29 -23.48
N ASN A 173 -6.44 -17.07 -24.12
CA ASN A 173 -5.08 -16.70 -24.47
C ASN A 173 -5.04 -16.02 -25.86
N ALA A 174 -5.44 -14.75 -25.92
CA ALA A 174 -5.48 -14.02 -27.18
C ALA A 174 -4.09 -13.93 -27.81
N GLU A 175 -4.01 -14.08 -29.15
CA GLU A 175 -2.76 -14.00 -29.87
C GLU A 175 -2.14 -12.60 -29.77
N GLY A 176 -0.84 -12.54 -29.48
CA GLY A 176 -0.09 -11.30 -29.33
C GLY A 176 -0.30 -10.56 -28.02
N ALA A 177 -1.21 -11.05 -27.17
CA ALA A 177 -1.47 -10.46 -25.85
C ALA A 177 -0.84 -11.28 -24.71
N THR A 178 -0.60 -10.62 -23.60
CA THR A 178 -0.32 -11.24 -22.31
C THR A 178 -1.65 -11.57 -21.62
N THR A 179 -1.72 -12.76 -20.99
CA THR A 179 -2.87 -13.19 -20.17
C THR A 179 -2.34 -13.85 -18.91
N LEU A 180 -2.68 -13.28 -17.73
CA LEU A 180 -2.12 -13.68 -16.43
C LEU A 180 -3.12 -13.41 -15.29
N HIS A 181 -2.72 -13.64 -14.04
CA HIS A 181 -3.48 -13.41 -12.80
C HIS A 181 -4.89 -14.02 -12.85
N PRO A 182 -5.02 -15.34 -13.02
CA PRO A 182 -6.32 -15.98 -13.07
C PRO A 182 -6.97 -16.00 -11.68
N HIS A 183 -8.30 -15.85 -11.66
CA HIS A 183 -9.13 -16.15 -10.51
C HIS A 183 -10.40 -16.87 -10.98
N PHE A 184 -10.58 -18.12 -10.56
CA PHE A 184 -11.68 -18.97 -10.97
C PHE A 184 -12.76 -19.03 -9.87
N VAL A 185 -14.00 -18.82 -10.25
CA VAL A 185 -15.15 -18.77 -9.36
C VAL A 185 -16.16 -19.83 -9.81
N ASP A 186 -16.37 -20.84 -8.98
CA ASP A 186 -17.40 -21.83 -9.22
C ASP A 186 -18.79 -21.20 -9.07
N GLY A 187 -19.71 -21.51 -9.98
CA GLY A 187 -21.07 -21.02 -10.01
C GLY A 187 -22.10 -22.15 -10.05
N ASP A 188 -23.37 -21.82 -9.80
CA ASP A 188 -24.45 -22.82 -9.81
C ASP A 188 -24.85 -23.22 -11.24
N ASP A 189 -24.95 -22.23 -12.14
CA ASP A 189 -25.31 -22.44 -13.55
C ASP A 189 -24.12 -22.42 -14.50
N HIS A 190 -23.07 -21.68 -14.11
CA HIS A 190 -21.84 -21.49 -14.87
C HIS A 190 -20.74 -20.96 -13.96
N ASP A 191 -19.52 -21.30 -14.30
CA ASP A 191 -18.34 -20.75 -13.62
C ASP A 191 -17.90 -19.45 -14.29
N VAL A 192 -17.07 -18.67 -13.57
CA VAL A 192 -16.48 -17.44 -14.10
C VAL A 192 -14.98 -17.47 -13.90
N LEU A 193 -14.23 -17.25 -14.98
CA LEU A 193 -12.79 -17.02 -14.90
C LEU A 193 -12.52 -15.51 -15.04
N TYR A 194 -12.09 -14.85 -13.97
CA TYR A 194 -11.48 -13.53 -14.02
C TYR A 194 -9.99 -13.68 -14.34
N PHE A 195 -9.45 -12.76 -15.11
CA PHE A 195 -8.03 -12.75 -15.46
C PHE A 195 -7.62 -11.38 -15.96
N VAL A 196 -6.31 -11.16 -16.08
CA VAL A 196 -5.72 -9.90 -16.52
C VAL A 196 -5.15 -10.04 -17.94
N SER A 197 -5.30 -9.02 -18.77
CA SER A 197 -4.76 -9.04 -20.13
C SER A 197 -4.60 -7.63 -20.72
N ASP A 198 -3.55 -7.46 -21.56
CA ASP A 198 -3.29 -6.31 -22.42
C ASP A 198 -3.89 -6.48 -23.84
N ARG A 199 -4.92 -7.33 -23.98
CA ARG A 199 -5.55 -7.62 -25.27
C ARG A 199 -6.19 -6.38 -25.89
N LYS A 200 -6.44 -6.42 -27.20
CA LYS A 200 -7.19 -5.37 -27.89
C LYS A 200 -8.48 -5.06 -27.15
N GLN A 201 -8.82 -3.79 -27.06
CA GLN A 201 -9.96 -3.23 -26.32
C GLN A 201 -9.76 -3.17 -24.79
N SER A 202 -8.53 -3.34 -24.29
CA SER A 202 -8.19 -2.85 -22.97
C SER A 202 -8.35 -1.33 -22.92
N ILE A 203 -8.73 -0.81 -21.76
CA ILE A 203 -8.93 0.63 -21.49
C ILE A 203 -7.57 1.25 -21.23
N GLY A 204 -6.72 0.56 -20.43
CA GLY A 204 -5.38 0.99 -20.09
C GLY A 204 -4.30 0.01 -20.53
N GLY A 205 -3.38 -0.27 -19.63
CA GLY A 205 -2.32 -1.25 -19.81
C GLY A 205 -2.83 -2.68 -19.63
N LEU A 206 -2.77 -3.17 -18.42
CA LEU A 206 -3.31 -4.47 -18.00
C LEU A 206 -4.70 -4.27 -17.41
N ASP A 207 -5.70 -4.77 -18.07
CA ASP A 207 -7.10 -4.71 -17.64
C ASP A 207 -7.57 -6.04 -17.06
N ILE A 208 -8.54 -5.99 -16.15
CA ILE A 208 -9.29 -7.16 -15.69
C ILE A 208 -10.39 -7.50 -16.71
N TRP A 209 -10.45 -8.78 -17.05
CA TRP A 209 -11.41 -9.38 -17.94
C TRP A 209 -12.11 -10.56 -17.26
N TYR A 210 -13.27 -10.96 -17.72
CA TYR A 210 -13.89 -12.21 -17.31
C TYR A 210 -14.37 -13.03 -18.52
N SER A 211 -14.44 -14.34 -18.33
CA SER A 211 -15.05 -15.27 -19.26
C SER A 211 -15.95 -16.24 -18.50
N ILE A 212 -17.16 -16.43 -19.02
CA ILE A 212 -18.07 -17.46 -18.52
C ILE A 212 -17.56 -18.82 -19.00
N HIS A 213 -17.45 -19.77 -18.06
CA HIS A 213 -17.12 -21.17 -18.34
C HIS A 213 -18.39 -22.01 -18.12
N LYS A 214 -18.89 -22.61 -19.19
CA LYS A 214 -20.09 -23.42 -19.16
C LYS A 214 -19.93 -24.63 -20.08
N ASP A 215 -20.40 -25.78 -19.63
CA ASP A 215 -20.36 -27.06 -20.38
C ASP A 215 -18.93 -27.39 -20.91
N GLY A 216 -17.90 -27.07 -20.12
CA GLY A 216 -16.49 -27.29 -20.45
C GLY A 216 -15.90 -26.29 -21.46
N HIS A 217 -16.59 -25.20 -21.77
CA HIS A 217 -16.17 -24.20 -22.76
C HIS A 217 -16.11 -22.80 -22.17
N TYR A 218 -15.04 -22.08 -22.47
CA TYR A 218 -14.92 -20.64 -22.16
C TYR A 218 -15.58 -19.82 -23.26
N GLN A 219 -16.48 -18.91 -22.86
CA GLN A 219 -17.10 -17.94 -23.76
C GLN A 219 -16.11 -16.82 -24.11
N THR A 220 -16.48 -15.96 -25.07
CA THR A 220 -15.72 -14.77 -25.42
C THR A 220 -15.53 -13.88 -24.20
N PRO A 221 -14.29 -13.54 -23.84
CA PRO A 221 -14.03 -12.67 -22.69
C PRO A 221 -14.63 -11.27 -22.86
N VAL A 222 -15.06 -10.72 -21.74
CA VAL A 222 -15.62 -9.37 -21.64
C VAL A 222 -14.76 -8.55 -20.67
N ASN A 223 -14.44 -7.32 -21.04
CA ASN A 223 -13.78 -6.36 -20.15
C ASN A 223 -14.76 -6.01 -19.01
N VAL A 224 -14.29 -5.97 -17.78
CA VAL A 224 -15.13 -5.65 -16.61
C VAL A 224 -15.65 -4.20 -16.65
N GLY A 225 -15.05 -3.33 -17.45
CA GLY A 225 -15.48 -1.97 -17.71
C GLY A 225 -14.74 -0.89 -16.92
N GLY A 226 -14.95 0.36 -17.34
CA GLY A 226 -14.22 1.53 -16.84
C GLY A 226 -14.59 1.96 -15.41
N SER A 227 -15.50 1.26 -14.73
CA SER A 227 -15.67 1.44 -13.27
C SER A 227 -14.54 0.77 -12.49
N ILE A 228 -13.96 -0.29 -13.02
CA ILE A 228 -12.84 -1.05 -12.43
C ILE A 228 -11.53 -0.70 -13.15
N ASN A 229 -11.50 -0.90 -14.48
CA ASN A 229 -10.30 -0.68 -15.28
C ASN A 229 -10.10 0.81 -15.57
N SER A 230 -8.88 1.27 -15.47
CA SER A 230 -8.44 2.65 -15.64
C SER A 230 -7.50 2.83 -16.85
N GLU A 231 -6.84 3.97 -16.99
CA GLU A 231 -5.76 4.17 -17.96
C GLU A 231 -4.45 3.46 -17.53
N GLY A 232 -4.34 3.03 -16.26
CA GLY A 232 -3.21 2.30 -15.68
C GLY A 232 -3.31 0.79 -15.83
N ASN A 233 -2.94 0.09 -14.77
CA ASN A 233 -2.98 -1.37 -14.69
C ASN A 233 -3.85 -1.82 -13.53
N GLU A 234 -4.80 -2.69 -13.80
CA GLU A 234 -5.58 -3.41 -12.80
C GLU A 234 -5.19 -4.87 -12.81
N VAL A 235 -4.71 -5.36 -11.67
CA VAL A 235 -4.07 -6.68 -11.56
C VAL A 235 -4.59 -7.47 -10.36
N THR A 236 -4.22 -8.75 -10.30
CA THR A 236 -4.47 -9.67 -9.17
C THR A 236 -5.92 -9.72 -8.68
N PRO A 237 -6.91 -9.94 -9.58
CA PRO A 237 -8.32 -10.00 -9.19
C PRO A 237 -8.59 -11.19 -8.26
N PHE A 238 -9.40 -10.95 -7.22
CA PHE A 238 -9.99 -11.95 -6.35
C PHE A 238 -11.47 -11.62 -6.12
N TYR A 239 -12.37 -12.51 -6.49
CA TYR A 239 -13.82 -12.31 -6.34
C TYR A 239 -14.39 -13.16 -5.21
N ASP A 240 -14.87 -12.50 -4.16
CA ASP A 240 -15.63 -13.14 -3.09
C ASP A 240 -17.10 -13.29 -3.54
N ARG A 241 -17.46 -14.50 -3.98
CA ARG A 241 -18.82 -14.82 -4.44
C ARG A 241 -19.87 -14.63 -3.35
N GLN A 242 -19.53 -14.92 -2.09
CA GLN A 242 -20.50 -14.85 -0.98
C GLN A 242 -20.89 -13.40 -0.69
N LYS A 243 -19.95 -12.48 -0.77
CA LYS A 243 -20.18 -11.05 -0.54
C LYS A 243 -20.51 -10.29 -1.82
N GLY A 244 -20.26 -10.87 -2.99
CA GLY A 244 -20.39 -10.19 -4.28
C GLY A 244 -19.40 -9.03 -4.44
N VAL A 245 -18.15 -9.24 -4.02
CA VAL A 245 -17.10 -8.21 -3.99
C VAL A 245 -15.90 -8.67 -4.81
N LEU A 246 -15.44 -7.83 -5.72
CA LEU A 246 -14.16 -7.98 -6.42
C LEU A 246 -13.11 -7.18 -5.67
N TYR A 247 -12.00 -7.83 -5.32
CA TYR A 247 -10.76 -7.21 -4.84
C TYR A 247 -9.75 -7.25 -5.97
N PHE A 248 -8.95 -6.19 -6.10
CA PHE A 248 -7.92 -6.09 -7.14
C PHE A 248 -6.87 -5.06 -6.73
N SER A 249 -5.71 -5.05 -7.38
CA SER A 249 -4.70 -4.00 -7.18
C SER A 249 -4.60 -3.10 -8.40
N SER A 250 -4.36 -1.82 -8.19
CA SER A 250 -4.23 -0.81 -9.26
C SER A 250 -3.15 0.20 -8.94
N ASP A 251 -2.48 0.69 -10.00
CA ASP A 251 -1.48 1.76 -9.94
C ASP A 251 -2.05 3.14 -10.35
N GLU A 252 -3.31 3.22 -10.78
CA GLU A 252 -3.94 4.48 -11.21
C GLU A 252 -5.07 4.94 -10.28
N HIS A 253 -5.85 4.01 -9.70
CA HIS A 253 -6.84 4.39 -8.69
C HIS A 253 -6.14 5.06 -7.51
N LEU A 254 -6.82 6.03 -6.89
CA LEU A 254 -6.20 6.82 -5.83
C LEU A 254 -5.83 5.96 -4.62
N GLY A 255 -4.53 5.74 -4.44
CA GLY A 255 -3.94 4.91 -3.40
C GLY A 255 -2.95 5.65 -2.51
N ILE A 256 -2.28 4.88 -1.66
CA ILE A 256 -1.25 5.32 -0.71
C ILE A 256 0.15 5.01 -1.25
N GLY A 257 0.29 3.84 -1.89
CA GLY A 257 1.51 3.33 -2.52
C GLY A 257 1.51 3.51 -4.04
N ASP A 258 2.36 2.72 -4.73
CA ASP A 258 2.35 2.63 -6.20
C ASP A 258 1.21 1.72 -6.65
N TYR A 259 1.13 0.49 -6.11
CA TYR A 259 -0.02 -0.40 -6.25
C TYR A 259 -0.71 -0.57 -4.91
N ASP A 260 -1.99 -0.27 -4.86
CA ASP A 260 -2.85 -0.51 -3.71
C ASP A 260 -3.94 -1.53 -4.02
N ILE A 261 -4.44 -2.18 -2.99
CA ILE A 261 -5.58 -3.09 -3.04
C ILE A 261 -6.87 -2.28 -2.92
N PHE A 262 -7.78 -2.51 -3.88
CA PHE A 262 -9.10 -1.91 -3.94
C PHE A 262 -10.18 -2.98 -3.89
N TYR A 263 -11.40 -2.58 -3.60
CA TYR A 263 -12.56 -3.44 -3.67
C TYR A 263 -13.76 -2.73 -4.30
N CYS A 264 -14.64 -3.52 -4.90
CA CYS A 264 -15.88 -3.02 -5.49
C CYS A 264 -16.98 -4.06 -5.41
N GLN A 265 -18.16 -3.65 -4.98
CA GLN A 265 -19.32 -4.53 -4.95
C GLN A 265 -19.95 -4.63 -6.34
N GLY A 266 -20.31 -5.84 -6.75
CA GLY A 266 -20.91 -6.09 -8.05
C GLY A 266 -20.56 -7.46 -8.61
N ALA A 267 -20.78 -7.65 -9.91
CA ALA A 267 -20.39 -8.87 -10.62
C ALA A 267 -20.31 -8.62 -12.13
N LEU A 268 -19.43 -9.35 -12.80
CA LEU A 268 -19.26 -9.38 -14.26
C LEU A 268 -18.90 -8.00 -14.83
N ASN A 269 -19.85 -7.26 -15.37
CA ASN A 269 -19.68 -5.91 -15.91
C ASN A 269 -20.60 -4.87 -15.24
N ARG A 270 -21.12 -5.18 -14.06
CA ARG A 270 -21.98 -4.29 -13.27
C ARG A 270 -21.35 -4.07 -11.90
N TRP A 271 -20.66 -2.96 -11.75
CA TRP A 271 -19.90 -2.63 -10.56
C TRP A 271 -20.41 -1.33 -9.94
N GLY A 272 -20.32 -1.25 -8.62
CA GLY A 272 -20.55 -0.04 -7.85
C GLY A 272 -19.35 0.89 -7.87
N GLU A 273 -19.17 1.65 -6.79
CA GLU A 273 -18.03 2.51 -6.59
C GLU A 273 -16.82 1.72 -6.11
N VAL A 274 -15.63 2.04 -6.63
CA VAL A 274 -14.36 1.47 -6.21
C VAL A 274 -13.90 2.15 -4.93
N SER A 275 -13.52 1.36 -3.95
CA SER A 275 -13.02 1.83 -2.67
C SER A 275 -11.63 1.26 -2.39
N ASN A 276 -10.74 2.06 -1.82
CA ASN A 276 -9.44 1.62 -1.35
C ASN A 276 -9.59 0.78 -0.06
N MET A 277 -8.82 -0.30 0.08
CA MET A 277 -8.86 -1.15 1.29
C MET A 277 -8.32 -0.45 2.54
N GLY A 278 -7.56 0.63 2.38
CA GLY A 278 -6.96 1.36 3.49
C GLY A 278 -5.88 0.58 4.25
N VAL A 279 -5.37 1.20 5.32
CA VAL A 279 -4.41 0.53 6.22
C VAL A 279 -5.15 -0.42 7.17
N PRO A 280 -4.55 -1.59 7.54
CA PRO A 280 -3.17 -2.01 7.25
C PRO A 280 -3.01 -2.84 5.97
N PHE A 281 -4.06 -3.05 5.16
CA PHE A 281 -3.94 -3.80 3.92
C PHE A 281 -3.01 -3.10 2.93
N ASN A 282 -3.22 -1.80 2.73
CA ASN A 282 -2.37 -0.96 1.91
C ASN A 282 -1.32 -0.23 2.72
N SER A 283 -0.19 0.05 2.10
CA SER A 283 0.99 0.69 2.66
C SER A 283 1.53 1.77 1.71
N GLY A 284 2.63 2.42 2.04
CA GLY A 284 3.35 3.29 1.11
C GLY A 284 4.16 2.55 0.03
N TYR A 285 3.92 1.25 -0.12
CA TYR A 285 4.63 0.33 -1.02
C TYR A 285 3.64 -0.33 -1.98
N ASN A 286 4.09 -1.36 -2.70
CA ASN A 286 3.21 -2.14 -3.57
C ASN A 286 2.47 -3.20 -2.77
N ASP A 287 1.16 -3.29 -2.90
CA ASP A 287 0.30 -4.25 -2.22
C ASP A 287 -0.55 -5.01 -3.22
N PHE A 288 -0.42 -6.36 -3.23
CA PHE A 288 -0.97 -7.23 -4.26
C PHE A 288 -1.59 -8.51 -3.71
N TYR A 289 -2.26 -9.28 -4.59
CA TYR A 289 -2.69 -10.66 -4.37
C TYR A 289 -3.53 -10.88 -3.13
N PHE A 290 -4.34 -9.88 -2.77
CA PHE A 290 -5.31 -10.08 -1.69
C PHE A 290 -6.20 -11.28 -1.99
N ASN A 291 -6.32 -12.17 -1.03
CA ASN A 291 -7.27 -13.27 -1.08
C ASN A 291 -7.77 -13.64 0.31
N LEU A 292 -8.95 -14.25 0.38
CA LEU A 292 -9.56 -14.71 1.60
C LEU A 292 -9.45 -16.22 1.72
N ASN A 293 -9.21 -16.69 2.94
CA ASN A 293 -9.39 -18.08 3.30
C ASN A 293 -10.89 -18.43 3.35
N ARG A 294 -11.20 -19.72 3.39
CA ARG A 294 -12.60 -20.20 3.43
C ARG A 294 -13.39 -19.74 4.65
N ASP A 295 -12.70 -19.38 5.72
CA ASP A 295 -13.31 -18.83 6.93
C ASP A 295 -13.89 -17.42 6.73
N GLY A 296 -13.48 -16.72 5.64
CA GLY A 296 -13.84 -15.34 5.34
C GLY A 296 -13.33 -14.32 6.37
N LYS A 297 -12.47 -14.75 7.30
CA LYS A 297 -11.96 -13.96 8.44
C LYS A 297 -10.45 -13.77 8.40
N SER A 298 -9.76 -14.51 7.56
CA SER A 298 -8.31 -14.44 7.37
C SER A 298 -7.97 -14.57 5.89
N GLY A 299 -6.71 -14.31 5.54
CA GLY A 299 -6.25 -14.44 4.18
C GLY A 299 -4.79 -14.04 4.03
N TYR A 300 -4.39 -13.83 2.79
CA TYR A 300 -3.02 -13.50 2.45
C TYR A 300 -2.98 -12.31 1.50
N LEU A 301 -1.88 -11.59 1.53
CA LEU A 301 -1.51 -10.58 0.56
C LEU A 301 -0.01 -10.62 0.32
N SER A 302 0.45 -9.96 -0.73
CA SER A 302 1.88 -9.79 -1.02
C SER A 302 2.22 -8.31 -1.03
N SER A 303 3.36 -7.97 -0.46
CA SER A 303 3.82 -6.58 -0.38
C SER A 303 5.34 -6.51 -0.35
N ASN A 304 5.90 -5.43 -0.87
CA ASN A 304 7.32 -5.12 -0.67
C ASN A 304 7.55 -4.12 0.47
N ARG A 305 6.60 -4.06 1.43
CA ARG A 305 6.72 -3.26 2.65
C ARG A 305 7.80 -3.84 3.57
N PRO A 306 8.59 -3.01 4.26
CA PRO A 306 9.53 -3.48 5.27
C PRO A 306 8.81 -4.18 6.43
N HIS A 307 9.42 -5.23 6.97
CA HIS A 307 8.96 -5.92 8.17
C HIS A 307 10.15 -6.40 9.00
N ASP A 308 9.89 -6.85 10.24
CA ASP A 308 10.91 -7.37 11.13
C ASP A 308 11.57 -8.62 10.51
N GLY A 309 12.91 -8.66 10.49
CA GLY A 309 13.68 -9.76 9.90
C GLY A 309 14.26 -9.49 8.52
N MET A 310 13.83 -8.43 7.81
CA MET A 310 14.49 -8.00 6.57
C MET A 310 15.85 -7.37 6.87
N ASP A 311 16.88 -7.79 6.14
CA ASP A 311 18.11 -6.99 6.03
C ASP A 311 17.78 -5.74 5.19
N ASP A 312 18.13 -4.55 5.71
CA ASP A 312 17.88 -3.25 5.08
C ASP A 312 18.41 -3.09 3.63
N SER A 313 19.17 -4.06 3.14
CA SER A 313 19.65 -4.13 1.76
C SER A 313 18.64 -4.72 0.77
N ASP A 314 17.58 -5.39 1.23
CA ASP A 314 16.71 -6.25 0.41
C ASP A 314 15.28 -5.73 0.19
N THR A 315 15.10 -4.44 0.01
CA THR A 315 13.79 -3.85 -0.38
C THR A 315 13.38 -4.13 -1.84
N CYS A 316 14.07 -5.05 -2.53
CA CYS A 316 13.79 -5.33 -3.93
C CYS A 316 12.52 -6.15 -4.16
N CYS A 317 12.06 -6.85 -3.12
CA CYS A 317 11.29 -8.07 -3.33
C CYS A 317 9.96 -8.02 -2.58
N ASN A 318 8.96 -8.73 -3.12
CA ASN A 318 7.68 -8.88 -2.44
C ASN A 318 7.76 -10.04 -1.45
N ASP A 319 7.16 -9.86 -0.29
CA ASP A 319 6.94 -10.89 0.72
C ASP A 319 5.47 -11.20 0.89
N LEU A 320 5.19 -12.37 1.43
CA LEU A 320 3.86 -12.82 1.77
C LEU A 320 3.50 -12.44 3.19
N PHE A 321 2.30 -11.91 3.35
CA PHE A 321 1.72 -11.53 4.63
C PHE A 321 0.44 -12.30 4.85
N HIS A 322 0.25 -12.79 6.07
CA HIS A 322 -1.01 -13.30 6.57
C HIS A 322 -1.77 -12.18 7.26
N PHE A 323 -3.07 -12.08 7.01
CA PHE A 323 -3.93 -11.18 7.76
C PHE A 323 -5.12 -11.92 8.38
N HIS A 324 -5.59 -11.38 9.49
CA HIS A 324 -6.84 -11.82 10.11
C HIS A 324 -7.57 -10.65 10.75
N TRP A 325 -8.91 -10.68 10.64
CA TRP A 325 -9.75 -9.70 11.35
C TRP A 325 -9.73 -10.01 12.84
N VAL A 326 -9.42 -9.01 13.63
CA VAL A 326 -9.54 -9.08 15.08
C VAL A 326 -11.03 -8.94 15.42
N ILE A 327 -11.72 -10.08 15.52
CA ILE A 327 -13.11 -10.10 15.96
C ILE A 327 -13.08 -10.12 17.47
N PRO A 328 -13.71 -9.17 18.16
CA PRO A 328 -13.90 -9.28 19.60
C PRO A 328 -14.74 -10.55 19.85
N GLU A 329 -14.12 -11.60 20.34
CA GLU A 329 -14.87 -12.80 20.76
C GLU A 329 -15.67 -12.45 21.99
N ASP A 330 -17.00 -12.66 21.91
CA ASP A 330 -17.91 -12.67 23.04
C ASP A 330 -17.76 -14.01 23.79
N THR A 331 -16.57 -14.29 24.29
CA THR A 331 -16.24 -15.48 25.10
C THR A 331 -15.45 -15.05 26.30
N ALA A 332 -15.80 -15.62 27.47
CA ALA A 332 -15.11 -15.49 28.73
C ALA A 332 -13.62 -15.91 28.59
N VAL A 333 -12.82 -14.99 28.13
CA VAL A 333 -11.36 -15.09 28.12
C VAL A 333 -10.83 -14.85 29.53
N PRO A 334 -9.76 -15.54 29.98
CA PRO A 334 -9.04 -15.09 31.17
C PRO A 334 -8.70 -13.60 30.94
N PRO A 335 -8.78 -12.75 31.98
CA PRO A 335 -8.67 -11.31 31.81
C PRO A 335 -7.48 -11.00 30.90
N PRO A 336 -7.68 -10.23 29.79
CA PRO A 336 -6.58 -9.86 28.93
C PRO A 336 -5.51 -9.23 29.82
N ALA A 337 -4.26 -9.45 29.48
CA ALA A 337 -3.18 -8.61 30.00
C ALA A 337 -3.69 -7.18 29.79
N GLU A 338 -3.88 -6.44 30.87
CA GLU A 338 -4.50 -5.12 30.88
C GLU A 338 -3.93 -4.32 29.71
N GLU A 339 -4.82 -3.86 28.79
CA GLU A 339 -4.37 -2.96 27.71
C GLU A 339 -3.52 -1.88 28.35
N PRO A 340 -2.34 -1.59 27.82
CA PRO A 340 -1.50 -0.57 28.39
C PRO A 340 -2.34 0.70 28.53
N ASP A 341 -2.31 1.30 29.69
CA ASP A 341 -3.01 2.56 29.93
C ASP A 341 -2.61 3.61 28.89
N ILE A 342 -3.46 4.60 28.69
CA ILE A 342 -3.24 5.62 27.66
C ILE A 342 -1.90 6.35 27.84
N GLN A 343 -1.39 6.46 29.06
CA GLN A 343 -0.07 7.00 29.35
C GLN A 343 1.03 6.14 28.76
N THR A 344 0.95 4.82 28.92
CA THR A 344 1.87 3.85 28.36
C THR A 344 1.80 3.86 26.81
N LYS A 345 0.58 3.91 26.23
CA LYS A 345 0.40 4.05 24.77
C LYS A 345 1.10 5.31 24.24
N ILE A 346 0.88 6.47 24.85
CA ILE A 346 1.54 7.73 24.46
C ILE A 346 3.06 7.64 24.63
N ALA A 347 3.55 7.08 25.74
CA ALA A 347 4.98 6.94 26.00
C ALA A 347 5.67 6.01 24.97
N SER A 348 4.98 4.98 24.48
CA SER A 348 5.53 4.01 23.50
C SER A 348 5.87 4.62 22.14
N VAL A 349 5.21 5.70 21.75
CA VAL A 349 5.45 6.37 20.47
C VAL A 349 6.40 7.55 20.58
N LEU A 350 6.74 8.00 21.79
CA LEU A 350 7.66 9.11 22.02
C LEU A 350 9.11 8.61 22.24
N PRO A 351 10.13 9.39 21.89
CA PRO A 351 10.07 10.67 21.18
C PRO A 351 9.72 10.49 19.69
N ILE A 352 9.02 11.47 19.10
CA ILE A 352 8.76 11.53 17.68
C ILE A 352 9.65 12.59 17.06
N ILE A 353 10.31 12.25 15.95
CA ILE A 353 11.13 13.19 15.19
C ILE A 353 10.46 13.37 13.82
N LEU A 354 10.10 14.60 13.49
CA LEU A 354 9.52 14.98 12.22
C LEU A 354 10.49 15.82 11.42
N TYR A 355 10.75 15.44 10.18
CA TYR A 355 11.79 16.06 9.34
C TYR A 355 11.19 16.98 8.29
N PHE A 356 12.00 17.92 7.80
CA PHE A 356 11.60 18.97 6.86
C PHE A 356 12.57 19.10 5.71
N GLN A 357 12.07 19.50 4.56
CA GLN A 357 12.92 19.94 3.46
C GLN A 357 13.73 21.19 3.83
N ASN A 358 14.74 21.48 3.02
CA ASN A 358 15.54 22.68 3.22
C ASN A 358 14.65 23.94 3.12
N ASP A 359 14.85 24.86 4.07
CA ASP A 359 14.16 26.15 4.14
C ASP A 359 12.62 26.10 4.20
N GLN A 360 12.02 24.93 4.47
CA GLN A 360 10.57 24.77 4.64
C GLN A 360 10.16 24.75 6.13
N PRO A 361 8.91 25.27 6.42
CA PRO A 361 7.97 25.97 5.55
C PRO A 361 8.32 27.43 5.30
N ASP A 362 7.67 28.02 4.27
CA ASP A 362 7.73 29.43 3.90
C ASP A 362 9.16 29.98 3.72
N PRO A 363 9.85 29.59 2.63
CA PRO A 363 11.23 30.02 2.38
C PRO A 363 11.42 31.54 2.47
N ARG A 364 12.50 31.96 3.13
CA ARG A 364 12.90 33.36 3.32
C ARG A 364 11.94 34.19 4.19
N SER A 365 10.92 33.60 4.81
CA SER A 365 10.03 34.30 5.72
C SER A 365 10.70 34.56 7.07
N ILE A 366 10.42 35.72 7.65
CA ILE A 366 10.81 36.11 9.02
C ILE A 366 9.64 35.96 10.02
N SER A 367 8.52 35.37 9.61
CA SER A 367 7.41 35.06 10.49
C SER A 367 7.76 33.92 11.45
N ASP A 368 7.22 33.94 12.65
CA ASP A 368 7.28 32.82 13.59
C ASP A 368 6.22 31.75 13.31
N THR A 369 5.22 32.09 12.51
CA THR A 369 4.09 31.20 12.20
C THR A 369 4.01 30.89 10.71
N THR A 370 3.31 29.82 10.38
CA THR A 370 2.98 29.41 9.01
C THR A 370 1.50 29.05 8.92
N VAL A 371 0.94 29.04 7.71
CA VAL A 371 -0.39 28.49 7.43
C VAL A 371 -0.33 27.04 6.94
N THR A 372 0.85 26.61 6.48
CA THR A 372 1.11 25.23 5.97
C THR A 372 1.10 24.25 7.14
N ASP A 373 0.46 23.12 6.99
CA ASP A 373 0.48 22.05 7.99
C ASP A 373 1.59 21.02 7.72
N TYR A 374 1.87 20.17 8.70
CA TYR A 374 2.95 19.20 8.59
C TYR A 374 2.66 18.11 7.55
N LEU A 375 1.40 17.72 7.32
CA LEU A 375 1.07 16.71 6.32
C LEU A 375 1.38 17.21 4.90
N GLU A 376 1.08 18.48 4.60
CA GLU A 376 1.45 19.12 3.34
C GLU A 376 2.96 19.09 3.13
N LEU A 377 3.74 19.40 4.17
CA LEU A 377 5.21 19.41 4.13
C LEU A 377 5.79 17.99 3.98
N TYR A 378 5.22 17.03 4.68
CA TYR A 378 5.60 15.62 4.59
C TYR A 378 5.31 15.07 3.20
N THR A 379 4.11 15.31 2.67
CA THR A 379 3.71 14.85 1.34
C THR A 379 4.61 15.42 0.26
N GLN A 380 4.92 16.73 0.34
CA GLN A 380 5.88 17.35 -0.58
C GLN A 380 7.27 16.72 -0.45
N TYR A 381 7.74 16.46 0.77
CA TYR A 381 9.06 15.85 0.98
C TYR A 381 9.12 14.45 0.36
N MET A 382 8.09 13.64 0.56
CA MET A 382 8.02 12.28 0.02
C MET A 382 7.80 12.27 -1.50
N SER A 383 7.09 13.22 -2.08
CA SER A 383 6.97 13.36 -3.54
C SER A 383 8.29 13.76 -4.20
N ASP A 384 9.13 14.52 -3.49
CA ASP A 384 10.46 14.94 -3.96
C ASP A 384 11.57 13.90 -3.67
N ASN A 385 11.23 12.69 -3.18
CA ASN A 385 12.18 11.67 -2.76
C ASN A 385 13.20 11.33 -3.87
N ALA A 386 12.72 11.11 -5.09
CA ALA A 386 13.59 10.80 -6.24
C ALA A 386 14.57 11.93 -6.56
N LEU A 387 14.16 13.19 -6.36
CA LEU A 387 15.03 14.36 -6.49
C LEU A 387 16.14 14.32 -5.43
N TYR A 388 15.78 14.12 -4.16
CA TYR A 388 16.75 14.05 -3.06
C TYR A 388 17.75 12.92 -3.25
N VAL A 389 17.28 11.72 -3.59
CA VAL A 389 18.14 10.56 -3.86
C VAL A 389 19.10 10.85 -5.02
N ARG A 390 18.62 11.37 -6.14
CA ARG A 390 19.46 11.70 -7.29
C ARG A 390 20.48 12.79 -6.97
N GLU A 391 20.04 13.84 -6.29
CA GLU A 391 20.87 15.01 -6.04
C GLU A 391 21.93 14.73 -4.94
N THR A 392 21.67 13.86 -3.97
CA THR A 392 22.67 13.46 -2.99
C THR A 392 23.86 12.72 -3.62
N GLY A 393 23.62 11.92 -4.67
CA GLY A 393 24.67 11.16 -5.36
C GLY A 393 25.39 11.88 -6.51
N ARG A 394 24.94 13.07 -6.90
CA ARG A 394 25.44 13.77 -8.08
C ARG A 394 26.86 14.34 -7.88
N GLY A 395 27.79 14.02 -8.78
CA GLY A 395 29.17 14.47 -8.74
C GLY A 395 30.12 13.56 -7.94
N LEU A 396 29.58 12.49 -7.35
CA LEU A 396 30.35 11.45 -6.68
C LEU A 396 30.83 10.38 -7.66
N THR A 397 31.82 9.59 -7.27
CA THR A 397 32.18 8.37 -8.00
C THR A 397 31.03 7.37 -7.95
N GLU A 398 31.02 6.37 -8.84
CA GLU A 398 29.94 5.37 -8.93
C GLU A 398 29.67 4.68 -7.57
N ALA A 399 30.74 4.26 -6.88
CA ALA A 399 30.61 3.60 -5.56
C ALA A 399 30.08 4.54 -4.48
N GLU A 400 30.63 5.76 -4.39
CA GLU A 400 30.17 6.77 -3.43
C GLU A 400 28.73 7.20 -3.72
N ARG A 401 28.35 7.33 -5.00
CA ARG A 401 26.99 7.65 -5.42
C ARG A 401 26.00 6.61 -4.95
N LYS A 402 26.29 5.33 -5.21
CA LYS A 402 25.42 4.22 -4.79
C LYS A 402 25.21 4.24 -3.28
N THR A 403 26.27 4.43 -2.50
CA THR A 403 26.18 4.51 -1.04
C THR A 403 25.35 5.71 -0.59
N ALA A 404 25.60 6.91 -1.13
CA ALA A 404 24.88 8.12 -0.75
C ALA A 404 23.38 8.04 -1.12
N GLU A 405 23.04 7.46 -2.28
CA GLU A 405 21.66 7.22 -2.69
C GLU A 405 20.95 6.21 -1.76
N GLN A 406 21.62 5.14 -1.36
CA GLN A 406 21.10 4.17 -0.40
C GLN A 406 20.84 4.80 0.97
N GLU A 407 21.80 5.57 1.50
CA GLU A 407 21.65 6.28 2.77
C GLU A 407 20.48 7.27 2.75
N MET A 408 20.29 7.97 1.62
CA MET A 408 19.15 8.89 1.47
C MET A 408 17.81 8.14 1.42
N ARG A 409 17.72 7.03 0.68
CA ARG A 409 16.53 6.18 0.65
C ARG A 409 16.20 5.64 2.05
N LYS A 410 17.22 5.12 2.73
CA LYS A 410 17.10 4.65 4.12
C LYS A 410 16.61 5.77 5.05
N PHE A 411 17.17 6.97 4.98
CA PHE A 411 16.73 8.09 5.80
C PHE A 411 15.27 8.48 5.52
N LEU A 412 14.86 8.55 4.27
CA LEU A 412 13.49 8.90 3.90
C LEU A 412 12.49 7.85 4.42
N ARG A 413 12.80 6.57 4.28
CA ARG A 413 11.97 5.47 4.76
C ARG A 413 11.99 5.37 6.30
N ASP A 414 13.15 5.16 6.91
CA ASP A 414 13.27 4.77 8.32
C ASP A 414 13.17 5.95 9.29
N SER A 415 13.34 7.18 8.78
CA SER A 415 13.29 8.37 9.65
C SER A 415 12.11 9.27 9.30
N VAL A 416 11.95 9.65 8.03
CA VAL A 416 10.90 10.59 7.64
C VAL A 416 9.52 9.93 7.66
N ALA A 417 9.36 8.76 7.03
CA ALA A 417 8.08 8.04 7.00
C ALA A 417 7.70 7.53 8.40
N THR A 418 8.61 6.85 9.10
CA THR A 418 8.37 6.36 10.48
C THR A 418 8.02 7.49 11.45
N GLY A 419 8.62 8.68 11.29
CA GLY A 419 8.27 9.85 12.10
C GLY A 419 6.80 10.24 11.92
N TYR A 420 6.32 10.25 10.69
CA TYR A 420 4.93 10.54 10.38
C TYR A 420 3.96 9.45 10.88
N GLU A 421 4.28 8.18 10.72
CA GLU A 421 3.48 7.07 11.25
C GLU A 421 3.32 7.15 12.78
N ARG A 422 4.41 7.48 13.50
CA ARG A 422 4.35 7.73 14.95
C ARG A 422 3.49 8.93 15.30
N LEU A 423 3.51 9.99 14.48
CA LEU A 423 2.64 11.15 14.67
C LEU A 423 1.17 10.77 14.53
N LEU A 424 0.80 9.92 13.57
CA LEU A 424 -0.57 9.41 13.42
C LEU A 424 -1.02 8.66 14.68
N LYS A 425 -0.18 7.74 15.19
CA LYS A 425 -0.46 7.02 16.44
C LYS A 425 -0.60 7.97 17.63
N LEU A 426 0.30 8.94 17.76
CA LEU A 426 0.20 9.96 18.83
C LEU A 426 -1.12 10.73 18.73
N THR A 427 -1.52 11.13 17.53
CA THR A 427 -2.77 11.87 17.31
C THR A 427 -3.99 11.08 17.79
N ASN A 428 -4.05 9.78 17.47
CA ASN A 428 -5.11 8.89 17.93
C ASN A 428 -5.10 8.74 19.46
N TYR A 429 -3.94 8.58 20.06
CA TYR A 429 -3.82 8.47 21.52
C TYR A 429 -4.15 9.78 22.24
N LEU A 430 -3.79 10.93 21.67
CA LEU A 430 -4.22 12.24 22.19
C LEU A 430 -5.73 12.39 22.10
N HIS A 431 -6.35 11.96 21.01
CA HIS A 431 -7.80 11.97 20.86
C HIS A 431 -8.49 11.11 21.93
N GLU A 432 -8.02 9.87 22.12
CA GLU A 432 -8.52 8.94 23.14
C GLU A 432 -8.40 9.54 24.56
N ALA A 433 -7.22 10.04 24.92
CA ALA A 433 -6.98 10.64 26.23
C ALA A 433 -7.90 11.86 26.50
N LEU A 434 -7.97 12.77 25.54
CA LEU A 434 -8.77 14.00 25.68
C LEU A 434 -10.28 13.71 25.66
N ALA A 435 -10.73 12.70 24.94
CA ALA A 435 -12.11 12.25 24.95
C ALA A 435 -12.50 11.65 26.31
N ASN A 436 -11.57 10.96 26.97
CA ASN A 436 -11.73 10.41 28.33
C ASN A 436 -11.63 11.47 29.43
N GLY A 437 -11.25 12.71 29.09
CA GLY A 437 -11.10 13.81 30.04
C GLY A 437 -9.71 13.96 30.66
N ASP A 438 -8.75 13.14 30.20
CA ASP A 438 -7.36 13.21 30.67
C ASP A 438 -6.69 14.51 30.24
N THR A 439 -5.66 14.89 30.99
CA THR A 439 -4.77 16.00 30.59
C THR A 439 -3.45 15.43 30.07
N VAL A 440 -3.06 15.85 28.89
CA VAL A 440 -1.80 15.44 28.25
C VAL A 440 -0.88 16.64 28.08
N GLU A 441 0.39 16.47 28.50
CA GLU A 441 1.43 17.50 28.40
C GLU A 441 2.54 17.01 27.48
N ILE A 442 2.83 17.75 26.41
CA ILE A 442 3.92 17.46 25.47
C ILE A 442 4.80 18.69 25.24
N THR A 443 6.05 18.45 24.89
CA THR A 443 7.01 19.50 24.50
C THR A 443 7.41 19.30 23.05
N VAL A 444 7.39 20.36 22.26
CA VAL A 444 7.80 20.35 20.85
C VAL A 444 8.98 21.28 20.66
N SER A 445 10.16 20.70 20.45
CA SER A 445 11.40 21.44 20.19
C SER A 445 11.69 21.50 18.69
N GLY A 446 11.93 22.71 18.15
CA GLY A 446 12.19 22.94 16.73
C GLY A 446 13.65 23.25 16.42
N TYR A 447 14.17 22.68 15.33
CA TYR A 447 15.57 22.84 14.91
C TYR A 447 15.66 23.22 13.43
N ALA A 448 16.72 23.97 13.08
CA ALA A 448 17.09 24.32 11.72
C ALA A 448 18.55 23.93 11.46
N SER A 449 18.91 23.73 10.19
CA SER A 449 20.32 23.58 9.81
C SER A 449 21.07 24.94 9.93
N PRO A 450 22.38 24.93 10.22
CA PRO A 450 23.14 26.17 10.49
C PRO A 450 23.49 26.98 9.24
N LEU A 451 22.65 26.94 8.20
CA LEU A 451 22.89 27.59 6.90
C LEU A 451 22.64 29.11 6.92
N HIS A 452 21.72 29.58 7.75
CA HIS A 452 21.33 30.98 7.87
C HIS A 452 21.79 31.60 9.20
N ASN A 453 21.50 32.91 9.38
CA ASN A 453 21.78 33.57 10.65
C ASN A 453 20.88 33.04 11.78
N SER A 454 21.27 33.31 13.02
CA SER A 454 20.57 32.79 14.21
C SER A 454 19.12 33.20 14.29
N ASP A 455 18.80 34.45 13.91
CA ASP A 455 17.44 34.98 14.00
C ASP A 455 16.51 34.30 12.99
N TYR A 456 16.97 34.17 11.75
CA TYR A 456 16.24 33.44 10.72
C TYR A 456 15.99 31.96 11.12
N ASN A 457 17.02 31.28 11.61
CA ASN A 457 16.91 29.88 12.03
C ASN A 457 15.93 29.72 13.20
N ARG A 458 15.84 30.69 14.09
CA ARG A 458 14.85 30.70 15.16
C ARG A 458 13.43 30.83 14.60
N HIS A 459 13.18 31.77 13.68
CA HIS A 459 11.89 31.91 13.00
C HIS A 459 11.52 30.65 12.23
N LEU A 460 12.47 30.05 11.51
CA LEU A 460 12.24 28.81 10.77
C LEU A 460 11.89 27.64 11.71
N SER A 461 12.59 27.49 12.82
CA SER A 461 12.31 26.45 13.82
C SER A 461 10.92 26.64 14.46
N SER A 462 10.51 27.89 14.69
CA SER A 462 9.16 28.23 15.15
C SER A 462 8.11 27.85 14.11
N ARG A 463 8.27 28.22 12.84
CA ARG A 463 7.33 27.84 11.77
C ARG A 463 7.16 26.33 11.65
N ARG A 464 8.23 25.54 11.81
CA ARG A 464 8.16 24.07 11.84
C ARG A 464 7.29 23.55 12.97
N ILE A 465 7.39 24.13 14.15
CA ILE A 465 6.50 23.81 15.27
C ILE A 465 5.05 24.18 14.93
N TYR A 466 4.81 25.36 14.37
CA TYR A 466 3.48 25.80 13.99
C TYR A 466 2.84 24.93 12.90
N SER A 467 3.63 24.32 12.01
CA SER A 467 3.10 23.38 11.03
C SER A 467 2.49 22.12 11.69
N LEU A 468 3.07 21.64 12.78
CA LEU A 468 2.47 20.58 13.60
C LEU A 468 1.16 21.03 14.25
N LEU A 469 1.11 22.26 14.81
CA LEU A 469 -0.14 22.78 15.39
C LEU A 469 -1.24 22.92 14.33
N ASN A 470 -0.88 23.31 13.11
CA ASN A 470 -1.83 23.40 12.00
C ASN A 470 -2.32 22.02 11.57
N TYR A 471 -1.44 21.01 11.56
CA TYR A 471 -1.80 19.62 11.34
C TYR A 471 -2.85 19.15 12.38
N LEU A 472 -2.58 19.35 13.68
CA LEU A 472 -3.54 19.01 14.74
C LEU A 472 -4.87 19.78 14.62
N ARG A 473 -4.87 21.02 14.12
CA ARG A 473 -6.11 21.78 13.88
C ARG A 473 -6.98 21.20 12.77
N LYS A 474 -6.36 20.60 11.77
CA LYS A 474 -7.06 20.05 10.60
C LYS A 474 -7.46 18.58 10.79
N THR A 475 -6.71 17.83 11.59
CA THR A 475 -6.96 16.41 11.83
C THR A 475 -8.21 16.17 12.69
N GLU A 476 -8.76 14.97 12.67
CA GLU A 476 -9.94 14.56 13.44
C GLU A 476 -11.13 15.56 13.32
N ASN A 477 -11.37 16.05 12.11
CA ASN A 477 -12.43 17.04 11.84
C ASN A 477 -12.37 18.26 12.76
N GLY A 478 -11.17 18.68 13.18
CA GLY A 478 -10.98 19.83 14.05
C GLY A 478 -11.21 19.56 15.54
N PHE A 479 -11.21 18.30 15.95
CA PHE A 479 -11.39 17.90 17.37
C PHE A 479 -10.44 18.64 18.31
N PHE A 480 -9.19 18.88 17.91
CA PHE A 480 -8.17 19.53 18.75
C PHE A 480 -8.30 21.05 18.83
N ILE A 481 -9.11 21.71 17.97
CA ILE A 481 -9.23 23.18 17.93
C ILE A 481 -9.57 23.79 19.29
N PRO A 482 -10.59 23.29 20.04
CA PRO A 482 -10.93 23.86 21.35
C PRO A 482 -9.79 23.77 22.38
N TYR A 483 -8.98 22.74 22.31
CA TYR A 483 -7.82 22.54 23.20
C TYR A 483 -6.66 23.45 22.82
N LEU A 484 -6.34 23.54 21.52
CA LEU A 484 -5.28 24.39 21.00
C LEU A 484 -5.58 25.88 21.16
N ASP A 485 -6.86 26.26 21.18
CA ASP A 485 -7.31 27.63 21.42
C ASP A 485 -7.53 27.95 22.91
N ASN A 486 -7.16 27.03 23.81
CA ASN A 486 -7.38 27.14 25.25
C ASN A 486 -8.87 27.38 25.67
N LYS A 487 -9.81 26.95 24.83
CA LYS A 487 -11.25 26.99 25.11
C LYS A 487 -11.71 25.77 25.91
N LYS A 488 -10.93 24.69 25.86
CA LYS A 488 -11.14 23.44 26.60
C LYS A 488 -9.81 23.01 27.24
N PRO A 489 -9.80 22.66 28.54
CA PRO A 489 -8.59 22.13 29.18
C PRO A 489 -8.30 20.70 28.74
N GLY A 490 -7.08 20.21 28.92
CA GLY A 490 -6.68 18.84 28.68
C GLY A 490 -5.44 18.67 27.80
N LEU A 491 -5.10 19.62 26.93
CA LEU A 491 -3.89 19.54 26.11
C LEU A 491 -2.97 20.72 26.41
N ILE A 492 -1.76 20.42 26.88
CA ILE A 492 -0.71 21.41 27.18
C ILE A 492 0.45 21.14 26.23
N ILE A 493 0.78 22.12 25.38
CA ILE A 493 1.89 22.02 24.43
C ILE A 493 2.91 23.10 24.72
N HIS A 494 4.11 22.69 25.12
CA HIS A 494 5.24 23.59 25.30
C HIS A 494 6.00 23.74 23.99
N LEU A 495 6.09 24.97 23.47
CA LEU A 495 6.78 25.27 22.21
C LEU A 495 8.18 25.76 22.50
N ASP A 496 9.19 25.10 21.94
CA ASP A 496 10.60 25.37 22.21
C ASP A 496 11.41 25.51 20.90
N PRO A 497 11.40 26.69 20.26
CA PRO A 497 12.15 26.95 19.03
C PRO A 497 13.63 27.16 19.32
N GLN A 498 14.45 26.15 19.12
CA GLN A 498 15.90 26.13 19.40
C GLN A 498 16.76 26.84 18.34
N GLY A 499 16.23 27.04 17.12
CA GLY A 499 17.00 27.62 16.02
C GLY A 499 18.00 26.63 15.42
N ALA A 500 19.24 27.06 15.19
CA ALA A 500 20.25 26.21 14.55
C ALA A 500 20.81 25.15 15.50
N VAL A 501 20.99 23.93 14.98
CA VAL A 501 21.76 22.90 15.66
C VAL A 501 23.21 23.39 15.81
N GLN A 502 23.76 23.29 17.02
CA GLN A 502 25.17 23.69 17.28
C GLN A 502 26.13 22.71 16.59
N ARG A 503 26.67 23.11 15.46
CA ARG A 503 27.79 22.44 14.81
C ARG A 503 29.03 23.37 14.83
N SER A 504 30.19 22.76 14.87
CA SER A 504 31.49 23.48 14.97
C SER A 504 31.86 24.32 13.73
N PHE A 505 31.07 24.26 12.64
CA PHE A 505 31.40 24.91 11.37
C PHE A 505 30.22 25.72 10.83
N LYS A 506 30.44 26.97 10.45
CA LYS A 506 29.53 27.72 9.56
C LYS A 506 29.72 27.18 8.15
N THR A 507 28.79 26.41 7.67
CA THR A 507 28.77 25.91 6.29
C THR A 507 28.05 26.89 5.37
N GLN A 508 28.62 27.19 4.22
CA GLN A 508 27.93 27.85 3.13
C GLN A 508 26.86 26.89 2.57
N GLU A 509 25.81 27.43 1.98
CA GLU A 509 24.82 26.64 1.28
C GLU A 509 25.48 25.96 0.08
N THR A 510 25.75 24.68 0.22
CA THR A 510 26.29 23.80 -0.82
C THR A 510 25.21 22.76 -1.13
N ARG A 511 25.43 22.01 -2.19
CA ARG A 511 24.55 20.91 -2.53
C ARG A 511 24.51 19.83 -1.44
N GLU A 512 25.65 19.50 -0.82
CA GLU A 512 25.72 18.57 0.31
C GLU A 512 24.93 19.06 1.51
N THR A 513 24.88 20.37 1.76
CA THR A 513 24.10 20.96 2.85
C THR A 513 22.61 21.05 2.56
N VAL A 514 22.19 20.89 1.31
CA VAL A 514 20.77 20.86 0.91
C VAL A 514 20.26 19.43 0.81
N TYR A 515 20.98 18.55 0.12
CA TYR A 515 20.52 17.21 -0.23
C TYR A 515 21.21 16.08 0.57
N GLY A 516 22.25 16.37 1.36
CA GLY A 516 22.93 15.36 2.18
C GLY A 516 22.09 14.91 3.37
N VAL A 517 22.18 13.62 3.71
CA VAL A 517 21.44 13.00 4.84
C VAL A 517 21.74 13.69 6.16
N GLU A 518 23.01 14.01 6.45
CA GLU A 518 23.40 14.67 7.70
C GLU A 518 22.80 16.07 7.86
N ALA A 519 22.67 16.79 6.74
CA ALA A 519 22.00 18.09 6.77
C ALA A 519 20.47 17.95 6.88
N ALA A 520 19.91 16.90 6.30
CA ALA A 520 18.48 16.58 6.43
C ALA A 520 18.09 16.25 7.87
N LYS A 521 18.95 15.53 8.60
CA LYS A 521 18.75 15.20 10.03
C LYS A 521 18.70 16.42 10.97
N ASP A 522 19.27 17.55 10.58
CA ASP A 522 19.22 18.79 11.36
C ASP A 522 17.88 19.55 11.23
N ARG A 523 17.14 19.30 10.18
CA ARG A 523 15.90 19.99 9.83
C ARG A 523 14.69 19.24 10.38
N LYS A 524 14.41 19.44 11.67
CA LYS A 524 13.44 18.63 12.39
C LYS A 524 12.68 19.37 13.47
N ILE A 525 11.61 18.78 13.93
CA ILE A 525 11.04 19.00 15.26
C ILE A 525 11.08 17.68 16.04
N ILE A 526 11.16 17.78 17.36
CA ILE A 526 11.14 16.63 18.27
C ILE A 526 9.99 16.83 19.25
N ILE A 527 9.10 15.84 19.30
CA ILE A 527 8.00 15.79 20.25
C ILE A 527 8.41 14.87 21.38
N THR A 528 8.39 15.38 22.61
CA THR A 528 8.75 14.66 23.84
C THR A 528 7.70 14.91 24.93
N GLY A 529 7.82 14.25 26.06
CA GLY A 529 6.89 14.38 27.18
C GLY A 529 5.87 13.24 27.19
N GLY A 530 4.58 13.55 27.26
CA GLY A 530 3.51 12.54 27.29
C GLY A 530 3.12 12.14 28.71
N LYS A 531 3.20 13.08 29.68
CA LYS A 531 2.59 12.86 30.99
C LYS A 531 1.08 13.04 30.86
N THR A 532 0.34 12.03 31.32
CA THR A 532 -1.11 12.10 31.48
C THR A 532 -1.43 12.23 32.97
N THR A 533 -2.41 13.04 33.29
CA THR A 533 -2.98 13.11 34.64
C THR A 533 -4.46 12.89 34.51
N ASN A 534 -4.98 11.91 35.24
CA ASN A 534 -6.41 11.70 35.36
C ASN A 534 -7.04 12.88 36.09
N PRO A 535 -8.28 13.25 35.75
CA PRO A 535 -8.99 14.39 36.35
C PRO A 535 -9.21 14.25 37.86
#